data_60abad7fdd7127c3910de62e9e7a7099
#
_entry.id   60abad7fdd7127c3910de62e9e7a7099
#
_cell.length_a   1.000
_cell.length_b   1.000
_cell.length_c   1.000
_cell.angle_alpha   90.00
_cell.angle_beta   90.00
_cell.angle_gamma   90.00
#
_symmetry.space_group_name_H-M   'P 1'
#
loop_
_entity.id
_entity.type
_entity.pdbx_description
1 polymer ?
#
loop_
_entity_poly.entity_id
_entity_poly.type
_entity_poly.pdbx_seq_one_letter_code
_entity_poly.pdbx_strand_id
1 'polypeptide(L)'
;MKFNDIPYQRPNMEEVKKYFKDLTKNLEVANSGAEQIKLIEEFANFKKDLNTTRELANARHSIDTSDKFYEAEMDFFDENDPIIATLNTEVSRAIFNSKFRTELEERFGKHYFKLLECKLVLNEKAIPFMQKENALSTRYDKIIANSKIKFRGKEYTVSQMPPLLQNPDREFRKEAYQARAKFFEEHQEEFDSIYDEMVKVRTEMAKALGYENYVELQYKLLNRTDYDHNDVARYREKVLKTLTPLAVKIKKLQ
;
A
#
# COMPACT_ATOMS: atom_id res chain seq x y z
N MET A 1 -18.97 -5.89 20.46
CA MET A 1 -17.53 -6.21 20.62
C MET A 1 -16.78 -4.88 20.51
N LYS A 2 -15.91 -4.57 21.46
CA LYS A 2 -15.03 -3.38 21.37
C LYS A 2 -13.79 -3.74 20.52
N PHE A 3 -13.14 -2.77 19.91
CA PHE A 3 -11.96 -2.99 19.08
C PHE A 3 -10.85 -3.79 19.80
N ASN A 4 -10.61 -3.47 21.06
CA ASN A 4 -9.60 -4.17 21.87
C ASN A 4 -9.93 -5.62 22.18
N ASP A 5 -11.22 -6.03 22.08
CA ASP A 5 -11.68 -7.39 22.38
C ASP A 5 -11.57 -8.32 21.15
N ILE A 6 -11.24 -7.78 19.97
CA ILE A 6 -11.08 -8.58 18.73
C ILE A 6 -9.85 -9.48 18.91
N PRO A 7 -9.99 -10.82 18.84
CA PRO A 7 -8.85 -11.70 18.99
C PRO A 7 -7.87 -11.51 17.85
N TYR A 8 -6.57 -11.56 18.15
CA TYR A 8 -5.50 -11.54 17.18
C TYR A 8 -4.71 -12.85 17.28
N GLN A 9 -4.44 -13.44 16.12
CA GLN A 9 -3.57 -14.60 16.01
C GLN A 9 -2.73 -14.46 14.73
N ARG A 10 -1.40 -14.55 14.88
CA ARG A 10 -0.46 -14.52 13.73
C ARG A 10 -0.79 -15.66 12.76
N PRO A 11 -0.89 -15.40 11.44
CA PRO A 11 -1.12 -16.46 10.47
C PRO A 11 0.05 -17.45 10.42
N ASN A 12 -0.27 -18.73 10.26
CA ASN A 12 0.73 -19.74 9.98
C ASN A 12 1.06 -19.72 8.48
N MET A 13 2.23 -19.23 8.11
CA MET A 13 2.63 -19.07 6.71
C MET A 13 2.73 -20.39 5.94
N GLU A 14 3.05 -21.50 6.59
CA GLU A 14 3.06 -22.80 5.91
C GLU A 14 1.65 -23.25 5.52
N GLU A 15 0.67 -23.02 6.39
CA GLU A 15 -0.75 -23.28 6.08
C GLU A 15 -1.26 -22.32 4.99
N VAL A 16 -0.89 -21.03 5.06
CA VAL A 16 -1.23 -20.04 4.03
C VAL A 16 -0.68 -20.47 2.67
N LYS A 17 0.62 -20.77 2.58
CA LYS A 17 1.27 -21.21 1.35
C LYS A 17 0.62 -22.49 0.80
N LYS A 18 0.33 -23.45 1.68
CA LYS A 18 -0.35 -24.69 1.31
C LYS A 18 -1.73 -24.41 0.72
N TYR A 19 -2.54 -23.58 1.40
CA TYR A 19 -3.87 -23.20 0.92
C TYR A 19 -3.83 -22.60 -0.49
N PHE A 20 -2.94 -21.65 -0.74
CA PHE A 20 -2.79 -21.03 -2.07
C PHE A 20 -2.41 -22.04 -3.14
N LYS A 21 -1.47 -22.95 -2.86
CA LYS A 21 -1.04 -24.01 -3.80
C LYS A 21 -2.16 -24.99 -4.10
N ASP A 22 -2.88 -25.45 -3.06
CA ASP A 22 -4.00 -26.38 -3.22
C ASP A 22 -5.14 -25.72 -4.01
N LEU A 23 -5.43 -24.46 -3.73
CA LEU A 23 -6.45 -23.68 -4.45
C LEU A 23 -6.08 -23.53 -5.94
N THR A 24 -4.85 -23.13 -6.25
CA THR A 24 -4.37 -23.00 -7.64
C THR A 24 -4.56 -24.31 -8.39
N LYS A 25 -4.13 -25.42 -7.81
CA LYS A 25 -4.31 -26.76 -8.39
C LYS A 25 -5.79 -27.11 -8.59
N ASN A 26 -6.64 -26.86 -7.58
CA ASN A 26 -8.07 -27.16 -7.66
C ASN A 26 -8.77 -26.31 -8.76
N LEU A 27 -8.38 -25.05 -8.93
CA LEU A 27 -8.88 -24.21 -10.03
C LEU A 27 -8.48 -24.76 -11.41
N GLU A 28 -7.26 -25.28 -11.57
CA GLU A 28 -6.78 -25.84 -12.84
C GLU A 28 -7.49 -27.15 -13.22
N VAL A 29 -7.80 -28.01 -12.23
CA VAL A 29 -8.43 -29.32 -12.48
C VAL A 29 -9.96 -29.28 -12.40
N ALA A 30 -10.58 -28.18 -12.05
CA ALA A 30 -12.03 -28.04 -11.93
C ALA A 30 -12.77 -28.47 -13.21
N ASN A 31 -13.92 -29.12 -13.04
CA ASN A 31 -14.69 -29.73 -14.13
C ASN A 31 -15.82 -28.81 -14.64
N SER A 32 -16.14 -27.73 -13.93
CA SER A 32 -17.21 -26.79 -14.28
C SER A 32 -16.91 -25.36 -13.81
N GLY A 33 -17.55 -24.37 -14.45
CA GLY A 33 -17.52 -22.99 -13.99
C GLY A 33 -18.15 -22.81 -12.60
N ALA A 34 -19.20 -23.56 -12.29
CA ALA A 34 -19.83 -23.55 -10.97
C ALA A 34 -18.86 -23.99 -9.85
N GLU A 35 -18.04 -25.00 -10.11
CA GLU A 35 -17.00 -25.44 -9.16
C GLU A 35 -15.94 -24.35 -8.96
N GLN A 36 -15.46 -23.72 -10.04
CA GLN A 36 -14.51 -22.60 -9.93
C GLN A 36 -15.11 -21.38 -9.22
N ILE A 37 -16.38 -21.04 -9.48
CA ILE A 37 -17.07 -19.95 -8.78
C ILE A 37 -17.04 -20.20 -7.27
N LYS A 38 -17.38 -21.41 -6.84
CA LYS A 38 -17.35 -21.78 -5.41
C LYS A 38 -15.96 -21.62 -4.79
N LEU A 39 -14.91 -22.12 -5.48
CA LEU A 39 -13.53 -21.99 -5.04
C LEU A 39 -13.08 -20.51 -4.94
N ILE A 40 -13.49 -19.66 -5.88
CA ILE A 40 -13.18 -18.23 -5.87
C ILE A 40 -13.90 -17.52 -4.71
N GLU A 41 -15.15 -17.88 -4.42
CA GLU A 41 -15.91 -17.31 -3.30
C GLU A 41 -15.33 -17.75 -1.94
N GLU A 42 -14.94 -19.00 -1.79
CA GLU A 42 -14.23 -19.51 -0.60
C GLU A 42 -12.88 -18.78 -0.42
N PHE A 43 -12.13 -18.57 -1.51
CA PHE A 43 -10.90 -17.80 -1.49
C PHE A 43 -11.11 -16.34 -1.08
N ALA A 44 -12.20 -15.71 -1.52
CA ALA A 44 -12.52 -14.35 -1.11
C ALA A 44 -12.73 -14.25 0.41
N ASN A 45 -13.37 -15.24 1.03
CA ASN A 45 -13.54 -15.31 2.49
C ASN A 45 -12.20 -15.55 3.20
N PHE A 46 -11.39 -16.49 2.74
CA PHE A 46 -10.05 -16.72 3.28
C PHE A 46 -9.18 -15.45 3.25
N LYS A 47 -9.18 -14.72 2.12
CA LYS A 47 -8.45 -13.44 2.04
C LYS A 47 -9.00 -12.37 2.97
N LYS A 48 -10.32 -12.34 3.17
CA LYS A 48 -10.93 -11.39 4.11
C LYS A 48 -10.42 -11.63 5.53
N ASP A 49 -10.34 -12.88 5.97
CA ASP A 49 -9.85 -13.22 7.31
C ASP A 49 -8.35 -12.89 7.45
N LEU A 50 -7.54 -13.25 6.45
CA LEU A 50 -6.11 -12.93 6.42
C LEU A 50 -5.86 -11.40 6.45
N ASN A 51 -6.61 -10.64 5.64
CA ASN A 51 -6.53 -9.19 5.61
C ASN A 51 -6.99 -8.57 6.95
N THR A 52 -8.05 -9.10 7.56
CA THR A 52 -8.52 -8.62 8.87
C THR A 52 -7.43 -8.77 9.92
N THR A 53 -6.74 -9.90 9.96
CA THR A 53 -5.63 -10.13 10.88
C THR A 53 -4.50 -9.13 10.65
N ARG A 54 -4.10 -8.91 9.40
CA ARG A 54 -3.09 -7.93 9.03
C ARG A 54 -3.48 -6.51 9.46
N GLU A 55 -4.70 -6.09 9.16
CA GLU A 55 -5.18 -4.76 9.52
C GLU A 55 -5.33 -4.55 11.04
N LEU A 56 -5.63 -5.61 11.80
CA LEU A 56 -5.60 -5.54 13.27
C LEU A 56 -4.19 -5.29 13.81
N ALA A 57 -3.17 -5.98 13.27
CA ALA A 57 -1.78 -5.74 13.66
C ALA A 57 -1.36 -4.31 13.32
N ASN A 58 -1.63 -3.86 12.09
CA ASN A 58 -1.33 -2.51 11.62
C ASN A 58 -2.00 -1.42 12.46
N ALA A 59 -3.31 -1.56 12.73
CA ALA A 59 -4.06 -0.58 13.52
C ALA A 59 -3.54 -0.50 14.97
N ARG A 60 -3.24 -1.64 15.60
CA ARG A 60 -2.74 -1.67 16.98
C ARG A 60 -1.32 -1.14 17.08
N HIS A 61 -0.46 -1.47 16.14
CA HIS A 61 0.87 -0.86 16.03
C HIS A 61 0.78 0.66 15.82
N SER A 62 -0.15 1.13 14.99
CA SER A 62 -0.34 2.57 14.75
C SER A 62 -0.86 3.33 15.97
N ILE A 63 -1.58 2.67 16.90
CA ILE A 63 -2.03 3.26 18.16
C ILE A 63 -0.85 3.42 19.14
N ASP A 64 0.04 2.42 19.20
CA ASP A 64 1.24 2.46 20.02
C ASP A 64 2.42 1.82 19.27
N THR A 65 3.22 2.67 18.63
CA THR A 65 4.41 2.25 17.88
C THR A 65 5.57 1.77 18.76
N SER A 66 5.46 1.90 20.09
CA SER A 66 6.42 1.38 21.05
C SER A 66 6.11 -0.04 21.55
N ASP A 67 4.92 -0.56 21.24
CA ASP A 67 4.51 -1.92 21.56
C ASP A 67 5.35 -2.94 20.78
N LYS A 68 6.24 -3.65 21.51
CA LYS A 68 7.17 -4.62 20.92
C LYS A 68 6.51 -5.83 20.30
N PHE A 69 5.30 -6.21 20.76
CA PHE A 69 4.56 -7.29 20.15
C PHE A 69 4.06 -6.90 18.76
N TYR A 70 3.38 -5.75 18.65
CA TYR A 70 2.86 -5.31 17.35
C TYR A 70 3.97 -4.78 16.41
N GLU A 71 5.10 -4.30 16.91
CA GLU A 71 6.29 -4.07 16.11
C GLU A 71 6.77 -5.36 15.43
N ALA A 72 6.90 -6.46 16.18
CA ALA A 72 7.30 -7.76 15.63
C ALA A 72 6.23 -8.36 14.68
N GLU A 73 4.94 -8.05 14.86
CA GLU A 73 3.89 -8.44 13.93
C GLU A 73 3.99 -7.66 12.61
N MET A 74 4.33 -6.38 12.64
CA MET A 74 4.57 -5.59 11.42
C MET A 74 5.79 -6.10 10.65
N ASP A 75 6.91 -6.37 11.33
CA ASP A 75 8.08 -6.98 10.70
C ASP A 75 7.73 -8.32 10.02
N PHE A 76 6.90 -9.15 10.68
CA PHE A 76 6.39 -10.39 10.09
C PHE A 76 5.60 -10.15 8.80
N PHE A 77 4.69 -9.17 8.77
CA PHE A 77 3.92 -8.86 7.55
C PHE A 77 4.79 -8.21 6.48
N ASP A 78 5.75 -7.35 6.82
CA ASP A 78 6.70 -6.75 5.87
C ASP A 78 7.49 -7.81 5.10
N GLU A 79 7.86 -8.91 5.76
CA GLU A 79 8.54 -10.04 5.14
C GLU A 79 7.60 -10.93 4.31
N ASN A 80 6.37 -11.15 4.77
CA ASN A 80 5.48 -12.18 4.21
C ASN A 80 4.43 -11.65 3.22
N ASP A 81 4.02 -10.39 3.29
CA ASP A 81 3.09 -9.79 2.33
C ASP A 81 3.56 -9.91 0.86
N PRO A 82 4.85 -9.72 0.53
CA PRO A 82 5.36 -9.95 -0.82
C PRO A 82 5.21 -11.42 -1.30
N ILE A 83 5.38 -12.37 -0.39
CA ILE A 83 5.17 -13.80 -0.67
C ILE A 83 3.69 -14.06 -0.95
N ILE A 84 2.80 -13.56 -0.09
CA ILE A 84 1.34 -13.69 -0.26
C ILE A 84 0.89 -13.02 -1.57
N ALA A 85 1.44 -11.86 -1.93
CA ALA A 85 1.15 -11.17 -3.18
C ALA A 85 1.52 -12.03 -4.41
N THR A 86 2.68 -12.69 -4.37
CA THR A 86 3.12 -13.59 -5.44
C THR A 86 2.21 -14.82 -5.56
N LEU A 87 1.85 -15.45 -4.43
CA LEU A 87 0.92 -16.57 -4.41
C LEU A 87 -0.47 -16.16 -4.95
N ASN A 88 -0.94 -14.98 -4.57
CA ASN A 88 -2.20 -14.43 -5.10
C ASN A 88 -2.13 -14.18 -6.62
N THR A 89 -0.95 -13.88 -7.17
CA THR A 89 -0.75 -13.77 -8.62
C THR A 89 -0.91 -15.12 -9.32
N GLU A 90 -0.44 -16.23 -8.73
CA GLU A 90 -0.62 -17.58 -9.28
C GLU A 90 -2.10 -17.96 -9.32
N VAL A 91 -2.84 -17.76 -8.23
CA VAL A 91 -4.30 -17.95 -8.22
C VAL A 91 -4.98 -17.07 -9.26
N SER A 92 -4.60 -15.80 -9.35
CA SER A 92 -5.15 -14.86 -10.35
C SER A 92 -4.90 -15.34 -11.78
N ARG A 93 -3.73 -15.95 -12.04
CA ARG A 93 -3.37 -16.52 -13.34
C ARG A 93 -4.22 -17.74 -13.68
N ALA A 94 -4.44 -18.64 -12.71
CA ALA A 94 -5.31 -19.80 -12.90
C ALA A 94 -6.75 -19.39 -13.24
N ILE A 95 -7.30 -18.38 -12.54
CA ILE A 95 -8.63 -17.83 -12.83
C ILE A 95 -8.66 -17.13 -14.19
N PHE A 96 -7.64 -16.32 -14.51
CA PHE A 96 -7.56 -15.56 -15.76
C PHE A 96 -7.53 -16.47 -16.99
N ASN A 97 -6.81 -17.59 -16.91
CA ASN A 97 -6.66 -18.58 -17.97
C ASN A 97 -7.74 -19.67 -17.96
N SER A 98 -8.79 -19.51 -17.17
CA SER A 98 -9.84 -20.52 -17.06
C SER A 98 -10.53 -20.82 -18.39
N LYS A 99 -10.76 -22.12 -18.66
CA LYS A 99 -11.60 -22.59 -19.77
C LYS A 99 -13.09 -22.24 -19.57
N PHE A 100 -13.51 -21.91 -18.36
CA PHE A 100 -14.88 -21.50 -18.00
C PHE A 100 -15.03 -19.97 -17.93
N ARG A 101 -14.20 -19.23 -18.64
CA ARG A 101 -14.13 -17.77 -18.65
C ARG A 101 -15.50 -17.10 -18.78
N THR A 102 -16.35 -17.59 -19.67
CA THR A 102 -17.68 -17.02 -19.91
C THR A 102 -18.56 -17.07 -18.67
N GLU A 103 -18.62 -18.23 -18.02
CA GLU A 103 -19.41 -18.43 -16.80
C GLU A 103 -18.90 -17.55 -15.63
N LEU A 104 -17.56 -17.42 -15.54
CA LEU A 104 -16.93 -16.56 -14.55
C LEU A 104 -17.20 -15.07 -14.83
N GLU A 105 -17.20 -14.64 -16.09
CA GLU A 105 -17.56 -13.25 -16.48
C GLU A 105 -19.03 -12.94 -16.21
N GLU A 106 -19.93 -13.89 -16.42
CA GLU A 106 -21.35 -13.75 -16.05
C GLU A 106 -21.53 -13.56 -14.54
N ARG A 107 -20.76 -14.29 -13.70
CA ARG A 107 -20.84 -14.23 -12.23
C ARG A 107 -20.15 -12.99 -11.64
N PHE A 108 -18.92 -12.68 -12.07
CA PHE A 108 -18.06 -11.67 -11.46
C PHE A 108 -17.96 -10.37 -12.30
N GLY A 109 -18.42 -10.39 -13.54
CA GLY A 109 -18.33 -9.28 -14.46
C GLY A 109 -16.99 -9.21 -15.22
N LYS A 110 -17.02 -8.62 -16.41
CA LYS A 110 -15.82 -8.46 -17.27
C LYS A 110 -14.72 -7.62 -16.63
N HIS A 111 -15.10 -6.63 -15.80
CA HIS A 111 -14.14 -5.77 -15.12
C HIS A 111 -13.26 -6.56 -14.12
N TYR A 112 -13.80 -7.61 -13.50
CA TYR A 112 -13.03 -8.49 -12.62
C TYR A 112 -11.77 -9.05 -13.32
N PHE A 113 -11.88 -9.41 -14.59
CA PHE A 113 -10.75 -9.94 -15.37
C PHE A 113 -9.72 -8.88 -15.75
N LYS A 114 -10.12 -7.63 -15.95
CA LYS A 114 -9.18 -6.51 -16.08
C LYS A 114 -8.35 -6.32 -14.81
N LEU A 115 -8.98 -6.47 -13.64
CA LEU A 115 -8.28 -6.40 -12.35
C LEU A 115 -7.34 -7.60 -12.14
N LEU A 116 -7.74 -8.80 -12.57
CA LEU A 116 -6.84 -9.96 -12.53
C LEU A 116 -5.61 -9.74 -13.42
N GLU A 117 -5.78 -9.24 -14.64
CA GLU A 117 -4.69 -8.92 -15.55
C GLU A 117 -3.66 -7.98 -14.91
N CYS A 118 -4.11 -6.96 -14.20
CA CYS A 118 -3.23 -6.06 -13.46
C CYS A 118 -2.39 -6.77 -12.39
N LYS A 119 -2.90 -7.86 -11.80
CA LYS A 119 -2.18 -8.65 -10.78
C LYS A 119 -1.15 -9.60 -11.37
N LEU A 120 -1.24 -9.95 -12.67
CA LEU A 120 -0.34 -10.92 -13.30
C LEU A 120 1.10 -10.43 -13.47
N VAL A 121 1.38 -9.19 -13.12
CA VAL A 121 2.71 -8.56 -13.28
C VAL A 121 3.74 -9.04 -12.25
N LEU A 122 3.30 -9.51 -11.09
CA LEU A 122 4.20 -9.96 -10.03
C LEU A 122 4.66 -11.41 -10.24
N ASN A 123 5.85 -11.69 -9.77
CA ASN A 123 6.42 -13.04 -9.66
C ASN A 123 7.49 -13.06 -8.55
N GLU A 124 8.10 -14.21 -8.28
CA GLU A 124 9.07 -14.38 -7.20
C GLU A 124 10.26 -13.40 -7.24
N LYS A 125 10.64 -12.90 -8.43
CA LYS A 125 11.72 -11.90 -8.56
C LYS A 125 11.38 -10.57 -7.88
N ALA A 126 10.08 -10.26 -7.69
CA ALA A 126 9.66 -9.04 -7.01
C ALA A 126 9.84 -9.10 -5.49
N ILE A 127 9.81 -10.28 -4.89
CA ILE A 127 9.78 -10.48 -3.42
C ILE A 127 10.86 -9.68 -2.70
N PRO A 128 12.17 -9.81 -3.02
CA PRO A 128 13.21 -9.11 -2.27
C PRO A 128 13.12 -7.58 -2.39
N PHE A 129 12.64 -7.07 -3.52
CA PHE A 129 12.43 -5.63 -3.72
C PHE A 129 11.24 -5.12 -2.91
N MET A 130 10.14 -5.87 -2.88
CA MET A 130 8.96 -5.53 -2.09
C MET A 130 9.25 -5.56 -0.58
N GLN A 131 10.02 -6.54 -0.11
CA GLN A 131 10.47 -6.61 1.28
C GLN A 131 11.33 -5.39 1.64
N LYS A 132 12.26 -5.00 0.77
CA LYS A 132 13.07 -3.81 0.97
C LYS A 132 12.23 -2.52 0.93
N GLU A 133 11.24 -2.43 0.03
CA GLU A 133 10.30 -1.31 -0.05
C GLU A 133 9.49 -1.18 1.26
N ASN A 134 8.98 -2.30 1.79
CA ASN A 134 8.26 -2.34 3.06
C ASN A 134 9.15 -1.84 4.21
N ALA A 135 10.38 -2.36 4.33
CA ALA A 135 11.32 -1.94 5.35
C ALA A 135 11.65 -0.43 5.30
N LEU A 136 11.79 0.14 4.09
CA LEU A 136 11.99 1.58 3.90
C LEU A 136 10.75 2.39 4.32
N SER A 137 9.55 1.93 3.99
CA SER A 137 8.30 2.56 4.42
C SER A 137 8.16 2.53 5.94
N THR A 138 8.41 1.39 6.57
CA THR A 138 8.40 1.23 8.03
C THR A 138 9.44 2.14 8.70
N ARG A 139 10.63 2.29 8.11
CA ARG A 139 11.65 3.22 8.61
C ARG A 139 11.16 4.67 8.57
N TYR A 140 10.53 5.10 7.47
CA TYR A 140 9.94 6.43 7.35
C TYR A 140 8.85 6.67 8.40
N ASP A 141 7.93 5.72 8.56
CA ASP A 141 6.83 5.82 9.52
C ASP A 141 7.34 5.90 10.96
N LYS A 142 8.39 5.15 11.31
CA LYS A 142 9.04 5.23 12.63
C LYS A 142 9.63 6.61 12.92
N ILE A 143 10.25 7.29 11.94
CA ILE A 143 10.78 8.67 12.12
C ILE A 143 9.63 9.63 12.42
N ILE A 144 8.54 9.56 11.66
CA ILE A 144 7.38 10.44 11.85
C ILE A 144 6.68 10.16 13.17
N ALA A 145 6.42 8.90 13.50
CA ALA A 145 5.69 8.50 14.70
C ALA A 145 6.45 8.87 15.99
N ASN A 146 7.78 8.67 15.99
CA ASN A 146 8.64 8.95 17.16
C ASN A 146 9.18 10.39 17.18
N SER A 147 8.65 11.28 16.33
CA SER A 147 9.09 12.68 16.26
C SER A 147 8.89 13.41 17.59
N LYS A 148 9.88 14.25 17.98
CA LYS A 148 9.89 15.03 19.23
C LYS A 148 10.11 16.50 18.92
N ILE A 149 9.02 17.21 18.71
CA ILE A 149 9.04 18.64 18.39
C ILE A 149 8.79 19.44 19.67
N LYS A 150 9.83 20.12 20.16
CA LYS A 150 9.71 21.00 21.32
C LYS A 150 9.09 22.33 20.93
N PHE A 151 7.94 22.65 21.52
CA PHE A 151 7.25 23.91 21.27
C PHE A 151 6.62 24.46 22.56
N ARG A 152 6.99 25.67 22.96
CA ARG A 152 6.50 26.38 24.15
C ARG A 152 6.47 25.52 25.42
N GLY A 153 7.58 24.81 25.70
CA GLY A 153 7.76 24.00 26.90
C GLY A 153 7.07 22.63 26.90
N LYS A 154 6.45 22.25 25.79
CA LYS A 154 5.84 20.93 25.58
C LYS A 154 6.52 20.22 24.42
N GLU A 155 6.36 18.90 24.37
CA GLU A 155 6.82 18.06 23.29
C GLU A 155 5.62 17.51 22.49
N TYR A 156 5.71 17.53 21.18
CA TYR A 156 4.67 17.10 20.24
C TYR A 156 5.26 16.19 19.17
N THR A 157 4.45 15.28 18.67
CA THR A 157 4.77 14.57 17.42
C THR A 157 4.38 15.40 16.20
N VAL A 158 4.88 15.04 15.01
CA VAL A 158 4.47 15.66 13.73
C VAL A 158 2.95 15.64 13.58
N SER A 159 2.30 14.52 13.96
CA SER A 159 0.84 14.35 13.88
C SER A 159 0.05 15.21 14.86
N GLN A 160 0.67 15.69 15.93
CA GLN A 160 0.04 16.58 16.92
C GLN A 160 0.21 18.07 16.60
N MET A 161 1.04 18.42 15.61
CA MET A 161 1.27 19.82 15.23
C MET A 161 0.10 20.51 14.49
N PRO A 162 -0.73 19.85 13.65
CA PRO A 162 -1.74 20.51 12.83
C PRO A 162 -2.69 21.46 13.58
N PRO A 163 -3.22 21.14 14.78
CA PRO A 163 -4.05 22.09 15.53
C PRO A 163 -3.31 23.38 15.92
N LEU A 164 -2.00 23.28 16.21
CA LEU A 164 -1.17 24.44 16.57
C LEU A 164 -0.93 25.35 15.36
N LEU A 165 -0.81 24.74 14.17
CA LEU A 165 -0.63 25.45 12.90
C LEU A 165 -1.90 26.19 12.42
N GLN A 166 -3.03 26.01 13.10
CA GLN A 166 -4.31 26.68 12.82
C GLN A 166 -4.70 27.69 13.89
N ASN A 167 -3.82 28.01 14.83
CA ASN A 167 -4.09 28.99 15.89
C ASN A 167 -4.46 30.37 15.29
N PRO A 168 -5.48 31.09 15.81
CA PRO A 168 -5.82 32.43 15.34
C PRO A 168 -4.67 33.44 15.41
N ASP A 169 -3.81 33.33 16.43
CA ASP A 169 -2.62 34.18 16.59
C ASP A 169 -1.58 33.86 15.52
N ARG A 170 -1.22 34.86 14.71
CA ARG A 170 -0.27 34.71 13.61
C ARG A 170 1.15 34.40 14.08
N GLU A 171 1.63 35.03 15.13
CA GLU A 171 2.99 34.79 15.63
C GLU A 171 3.09 33.40 16.26
N PHE A 172 2.07 32.96 16.99
CA PHE A 172 1.99 31.59 17.48
C PHE A 172 2.08 30.58 16.34
N ARG A 173 1.31 30.78 15.25
CA ARG A 173 1.37 29.88 14.07
C ARG A 173 2.75 29.86 13.46
N LYS A 174 3.39 31.03 13.29
CA LYS A 174 4.73 31.15 12.71
C LYS A 174 5.76 30.36 13.52
N GLU A 175 5.76 30.54 14.85
CA GLU A 175 6.63 29.79 15.75
C GLU A 175 6.39 28.26 15.64
N ALA A 176 5.12 27.84 15.58
CA ALA A 176 4.76 26.42 15.43
C ALA A 176 5.23 25.86 14.08
N TYR A 177 5.10 26.62 12.98
CA TYR A 177 5.65 26.25 11.68
C TYR A 177 7.17 26.13 11.71
N GLN A 178 7.86 27.06 12.36
CA GLN A 178 9.32 27.03 12.50
C GLN A 178 9.78 25.81 13.31
N ALA A 179 9.12 25.51 14.42
CA ALA A 179 9.42 24.33 15.24
C ALA A 179 9.24 23.03 14.45
N ARG A 180 8.15 22.94 13.64
CA ARG A 180 7.91 21.79 12.77
C ARG A 180 8.96 21.71 11.65
N ALA A 181 9.28 22.83 10.98
CA ALA A 181 10.26 22.86 9.91
C ALA A 181 11.64 22.39 10.39
N LYS A 182 12.06 22.86 11.56
CA LYS A 182 13.32 22.47 12.18
C LYS A 182 13.46 20.96 12.35
N PHE A 183 12.40 20.26 12.74
CA PHE A 183 12.41 18.79 12.83
C PHE A 183 12.76 18.15 11.48
N PHE A 184 12.15 18.62 10.38
CA PHE A 184 12.44 18.08 9.04
C PHE A 184 13.85 18.45 8.56
N GLU A 185 14.35 19.64 8.89
CA GLU A 185 15.72 20.07 8.59
C GLU A 185 16.75 19.19 9.32
N GLU A 186 16.50 18.89 10.60
CA GLU A 186 17.38 18.03 11.43
C GLU A 186 17.41 16.56 10.95
N HIS A 187 16.37 16.09 10.26
CA HIS A 187 16.26 14.71 9.73
C HIS A 187 16.36 14.65 8.20
N GLN A 188 16.76 15.75 7.55
CA GLN A 188 16.77 15.85 6.08
C GLN A 188 17.58 14.73 5.43
N GLU A 189 18.80 14.49 5.88
CA GLU A 189 19.68 13.45 5.32
C GLU A 189 19.03 12.06 5.40
N GLU A 190 18.31 11.77 6.48
CA GLU A 190 17.63 10.49 6.65
C GLU A 190 16.43 10.34 5.72
N PHE A 191 15.60 11.37 5.56
CA PHE A 191 14.51 11.39 4.61
C PHE A 191 15.00 11.27 3.16
N ASP A 192 16.04 12.01 2.80
CA ASP A 192 16.63 11.99 1.47
C ASP A 192 17.22 10.60 1.14
N SER A 193 17.89 9.96 2.11
CA SER A 193 18.40 8.59 1.97
C SER A 193 17.28 7.57 1.74
N ILE A 194 16.19 7.64 2.53
CA ILE A 194 15.03 6.74 2.38
C ILE A 194 14.40 6.93 1.00
N TYR A 195 14.22 8.18 0.56
CA TYR A 195 13.63 8.49 -0.74
C TYR A 195 14.50 7.98 -1.90
N ASP A 196 15.80 8.21 -1.86
CA ASP A 196 16.75 7.75 -2.88
C ASP A 196 16.79 6.22 -2.97
N GLU A 197 16.86 5.54 -1.80
CA GLU A 197 16.79 4.08 -1.75
C GLU A 197 15.46 3.55 -2.29
N MET A 198 14.32 4.19 -1.96
CA MET A 198 13.01 3.83 -2.47
C MET A 198 12.94 3.92 -4.00
N VAL A 199 13.46 5.00 -4.58
CA VAL A 199 13.52 5.18 -6.05
C VAL A 199 14.36 4.09 -6.70
N LYS A 200 15.52 3.76 -6.13
CA LYS A 200 16.42 2.71 -6.62
C LYS A 200 15.74 1.34 -6.58
N VAL A 201 15.18 0.96 -5.45
CA VAL A 201 14.49 -0.33 -5.25
C VAL A 201 13.34 -0.51 -6.24
N ARG A 202 12.50 0.52 -6.38
CA ARG A 202 11.37 0.50 -7.32
C ARG A 202 11.82 0.41 -8.76
N THR A 203 12.89 1.10 -9.12
CA THR A 203 13.46 1.05 -10.48
C THR A 203 14.03 -0.33 -10.79
N GLU A 204 14.76 -0.94 -9.84
CA GLU A 204 15.34 -2.27 -9.97
C GLU A 204 14.24 -3.34 -10.05
N MET A 205 13.20 -3.25 -9.23
CA MET A 205 12.04 -4.13 -9.28
C MET A 205 11.36 -4.08 -10.65
N ALA A 206 11.11 -2.89 -11.18
CA ALA A 206 10.50 -2.73 -12.49
C ALA A 206 11.33 -3.41 -13.59
N LYS A 207 12.65 -3.18 -13.60
CA LYS A 207 13.57 -3.84 -14.55
C LYS A 207 13.60 -5.36 -14.40
N ALA A 208 13.60 -5.87 -13.16
CA ALA A 208 13.56 -7.32 -12.88
C ALA A 208 12.28 -7.99 -13.39
N LEU A 209 11.18 -7.23 -13.44
CA LEU A 209 9.89 -7.67 -13.97
C LEU A 209 9.70 -7.36 -15.48
N GLY A 210 10.72 -6.81 -16.16
CA GLY A 210 10.70 -6.57 -17.61
C GLY A 210 10.09 -5.24 -18.04
N TYR A 211 9.92 -4.28 -17.11
CA TYR A 211 9.44 -2.93 -17.40
C TYR A 211 10.62 -1.98 -17.62
N GLU A 212 10.45 -0.98 -18.47
CA GLU A 212 11.45 0.06 -18.69
C GLU A 212 11.65 0.93 -17.44
N ASN A 213 10.54 1.26 -16.76
CA ASN A 213 10.53 2.07 -15.57
C ASN A 213 9.40 1.66 -14.61
N TYR A 214 9.43 2.21 -13.38
CA TYR A 214 8.46 1.87 -12.36
C TYR A 214 7.05 2.42 -12.61
N VAL A 215 6.90 3.46 -13.45
CA VAL A 215 5.59 4.11 -13.66
C VAL A 215 4.58 3.13 -14.25
N GLU A 216 4.95 2.40 -15.29
CA GLU A 216 4.06 1.41 -15.94
C GLU A 216 3.69 0.26 -15.00
N LEU A 217 4.68 -0.27 -14.29
CA LEU A 217 4.46 -1.30 -13.27
C LEU A 217 3.48 -0.79 -12.20
N GLN A 218 3.70 0.41 -11.68
CA GLN A 218 2.88 0.98 -10.62
C GLN A 218 1.43 1.24 -11.07
N TYR A 219 1.19 1.60 -12.33
CA TYR A 219 -0.18 1.71 -12.85
C TYR A 219 -0.92 0.38 -12.78
N LYS A 220 -0.25 -0.74 -13.07
CA LYS A 220 -0.81 -2.10 -12.89
C LYS A 220 -1.06 -2.42 -11.41
N LEU A 221 -0.07 -2.21 -10.55
CA LEU A 221 -0.19 -2.47 -9.11
C LEU A 221 -1.30 -1.65 -8.45
N LEU A 222 -1.57 -0.44 -8.93
CA LEU A 222 -2.67 0.42 -8.50
C LEU A 222 -4.02 0.08 -9.15
N ASN A 223 -4.11 -1.02 -9.93
CA ASN A 223 -5.32 -1.44 -10.65
C ASN A 223 -5.91 -0.34 -11.55
N ARG A 224 -5.07 0.47 -12.20
CA ARG A 224 -5.51 1.50 -13.15
C ARG A 224 -5.79 0.85 -14.49
N THR A 225 -7.07 0.56 -14.74
CA THR A 225 -7.53 -0.22 -15.91
C THR A 225 -8.09 0.65 -17.03
N ASP A 226 -8.45 1.92 -16.74
CA ASP A 226 -9.23 2.76 -17.65
C ASP A 226 -8.48 4.02 -18.12
N TYR A 227 -7.28 4.28 -17.59
CA TYR A 227 -6.42 5.39 -17.98
C TYR A 227 -4.93 5.06 -17.75
N ASP A 228 -4.07 5.71 -18.51
CA ASP A 228 -2.62 5.56 -18.46
C ASP A 228 -1.89 6.85 -18.03
N HIS A 229 -0.57 6.83 -18.05
CA HIS A 229 0.26 7.98 -17.69
C HIS A 229 0.10 9.16 -18.67
N ASN A 230 -0.26 8.91 -19.94
CA ASN A 230 -0.49 9.97 -20.93
C ASN A 230 -1.82 10.69 -20.64
N ASP A 231 -2.86 9.95 -20.20
CA ASP A 231 -4.12 10.55 -19.75
C ASP A 231 -3.88 11.49 -18.57
N VAL A 232 -3.06 11.04 -17.60
CA VAL A 232 -2.68 11.86 -16.44
C VAL A 232 -1.83 13.06 -16.86
N ALA A 233 -0.93 12.92 -17.85
CA ALA A 233 -0.16 14.04 -18.38
C ALA A 233 -1.07 15.11 -18.99
N ARG A 234 -2.06 14.71 -19.83
CA ARG A 234 -3.09 15.61 -20.38
C ARG A 234 -3.91 16.32 -19.31
N TYR A 235 -4.29 15.58 -18.26
CA TYR A 235 -4.99 16.15 -17.12
C TYR A 235 -4.16 17.21 -16.38
N ARG A 236 -2.88 16.93 -16.08
CA ARG A 236 -1.95 17.89 -15.44
C ARG A 236 -1.77 19.15 -16.26
N GLU A 237 -1.62 19.04 -17.59
CA GLU A 237 -1.56 20.21 -18.45
C GLU A 237 -2.81 21.06 -18.38
N LYS A 238 -3.99 20.43 -18.35
CA LYS A 238 -5.27 21.12 -18.22
C LYS A 238 -5.35 21.88 -16.89
N VAL A 239 -4.95 21.25 -15.80
CA VAL A 239 -4.87 21.90 -14.47
C VAL A 239 -3.92 23.09 -14.50
N LEU A 240 -2.73 22.92 -15.06
CA LEU A 240 -1.74 23.98 -15.16
C LEU A 240 -2.26 25.19 -15.96
N LYS A 241 -2.94 24.96 -17.07
CA LYS A 241 -3.45 26.02 -17.95
C LYS A 241 -4.71 26.72 -17.41
N THR A 242 -5.53 26.03 -16.61
CA THR A 242 -6.85 26.54 -16.19
C THR A 242 -6.92 26.87 -14.69
N LEU A 243 -6.62 25.90 -13.83
CA LEU A 243 -6.81 26.06 -12.38
C LEU A 243 -5.67 26.84 -11.72
N THR A 244 -4.43 26.63 -12.14
CA THR A 244 -3.27 27.33 -11.56
C THR A 244 -3.37 28.84 -11.68
N PRO A 245 -3.72 29.47 -12.83
CA PRO A 245 -3.91 30.91 -12.93
C PRO A 245 -5.03 31.44 -12.03
N LEU A 246 -6.12 30.68 -11.87
CA LEU A 246 -7.20 31.02 -10.95
C LEU A 246 -6.75 30.99 -9.50
N ALA A 247 -6.05 29.94 -9.08
CA ALA A 247 -5.50 29.81 -7.73
C ALA A 247 -4.53 30.95 -7.39
N VAL A 248 -3.67 31.34 -8.37
CA VAL A 248 -2.75 32.49 -8.21
C VAL A 248 -3.52 33.81 -8.01
N LYS A 249 -4.63 34.03 -8.76
CA LYS A 249 -5.48 35.22 -8.58
C LYS A 249 -6.10 35.24 -7.19
N ILE A 250 -6.66 34.14 -6.72
CA ILE A 250 -7.27 34.03 -5.38
C ILE A 250 -6.24 34.32 -4.28
N LYS A 251 -5.05 33.72 -4.37
CA LYS A 251 -3.97 33.96 -3.41
C LYS A 251 -3.47 35.41 -3.36
N LYS A 252 -3.58 36.15 -4.47
CA LYS A 252 -3.22 37.59 -4.48
C LYS A 252 -4.27 38.49 -3.80
N LEU A 253 -5.50 37.98 -3.61
CA LEU A 253 -6.58 38.70 -2.92
C LEU A 253 -6.57 38.44 -1.41
N GLN A 254 -5.85 37.45 -0.94
CA GLN A 254 -5.63 37.13 0.48
C GLN A 254 -4.43 37.87 1.07
#